data_7c3b5940974ac8edeb25ed94002b9a5f
#
_entry.id   7c3b5940974ac8edeb25ed94002b9a5f
#
_cell.length_a   1.000
_cell.length_b   1.000
_cell.length_c   1.000
_cell.angle_alpha   90.00
_cell.angle_beta   90.00
_cell.angle_gamma   90.00
#
_symmetry.space_group_name_H-M   'P 1'
#
loop_
_entity.id
_entity.type
_entity.pdbx_description
1 polymer ?
#
loop_
_entity_poly.entity_id
_entity_poly.type
_entity_poly.pdbx_seq_one_letter_code
_entity_poly.pdbx_strand_id
1 'polypeptide(L)'
;MGIRLKRFFSNFTIKQIVFSLMAVVSLLLFLVLTIWSHHLTSQLTDQQAAQRWDKDGKSVQVSCYFTDQVKLTDMEFIGFKKKLEQMLKETLPADEYSEENDRRLVVDGYSAMGKVTVLSEKGKLTDVDAIGIGGDYFLFHPVKLLSGGYFTGEDLMQDSIILDTEGAWQLFGSNDIVGKSVMIGGVPHYVAGGIERDGSKFAKSAGLNKTTVYLSDDSLQAYGTTAGISNYEVLAPNPVKHFVYNAVKDQLGVAEDDMVVVENTTRFKVESLIPVILEFGTRSMQNAAIRFPFWENVARGYEDVCALILIFQFLFLLIPGTILIVFFIWKWRHRTFTWKDLGNRIIDIRDGLRKKSRREKEKWENF
;
A
#
# COMPACT_ATOMS: atom_id res chain seq x y z
N MET A 1 -20.27 -6.89 -42.72
CA MET A 1 -19.63 -7.44 -41.53
C MET A 1 -20.35 -8.70 -40.98
N GLY A 2 -21.68 -8.77 -41.08
CA GLY A 2 -22.48 -9.91 -40.56
C GLY A 2 -22.33 -11.27 -41.25
N ILE A 3 -21.97 -11.31 -42.55
CA ILE A 3 -21.85 -12.56 -43.31
C ILE A 3 -20.55 -13.32 -43.00
N ARG A 4 -19.45 -12.62 -42.70
CA ARG A 4 -18.18 -13.25 -42.29
C ARG A 4 -18.24 -13.84 -40.89
N LEU A 5 -18.96 -13.21 -39.95
CA LEU A 5 -19.19 -13.75 -38.62
C LEU A 5 -20.05 -15.03 -38.67
N LYS A 6 -21.15 -15.06 -39.44
CA LYS A 6 -21.98 -16.28 -39.58
C LYS A 6 -21.20 -17.48 -40.14
N ARG A 7 -20.28 -17.27 -41.08
CA ARG A 7 -19.42 -18.36 -41.63
C ARG A 7 -18.35 -18.83 -40.64
N PHE A 8 -17.89 -17.96 -39.74
CA PHE A 8 -16.93 -18.33 -38.71
C PHE A 8 -17.56 -19.22 -37.64
N PHE A 9 -18.82 -18.93 -37.25
CA PHE A 9 -19.53 -19.70 -36.22
C PHE A 9 -20.20 -20.99 -36.75
N SER A 10 -20.41 -21.13 -38.08
CA SER A 10 -21.06 -22.32 -38.67
C SER A 10 -20.22 -23.61 -38.57
N ASN A 11 -18.92 -23.51 -38.30
CA ASN A 11 -17.98 -24.64 -38.22
C ASN A 11 -17.67 -25.07 -36.80
N PHE A 12 -18.25 -24.42 -35.76
CA PHE A 12 -18.00 -24.77 -34.38
C PHE A 12 -19.02 -25.79 -33.89
N THR A 13 -18.54 -26.88 -33.32
CA THR A 13 -19.37 -27.86 -32.61
C THR A 13 -19.98 -27.19 -31.35
N ILE A 14 -21.19 -27.55 -30.95
CA ILE A 14 -21.84 -27.03 -29.73
C ILE A 14 -20.90 -27.08 -28.51
N LYS A 15 -20.11 -28.16 -28.38
CA LYS A 15 -19.10 -28.30 -27.31
C LYS A 15 -18.05 -27.18 -27.34
N GLN A 16 -17.55 -26.82 -28.52
CA GLN A 16 -16.56 -25.75 -28.66
C GLN A 16 -17.14 -24.38 -28.31
N ILE A 17 -18.42 -24.13 -28.67
CA ILE A 17 -19.13 -22.90 -28.30
C ILE A 17 -19.28 -22.82 -26.77
N VAL A 18 -19.68 -23.89 -26.11
CA VAL A 18 -19.81 -23.95 -24.65
C VAL A 18 -18.49 -23.70 -23.94
N PHE A 19 -17.40 -24.38 -24.36
CA PHE A 19 -16.08 -24.16 -23.77
C PHE A 19 -15.56 -22.75 -24.01
N SER A 20 -15.78 -22.16 -25.21
CA SER A 20 -15.41 -20.78 -25.48
C SER A 20 -16.20 -19.79 -24.61
N LEU A 21 -17.49 -20.02 -24.43
CA LEU A 21 -18.35 -19.20 -23.58
C LEU A 21 -17.89 -19.29 -22.12
N MET A 22 -17.61 -20.49 -21.62
CA MET A 22 -17.07 -20.70 -20.26
C MET A 22 -15.73 -19.94 -20.05
N ALA A 23 -14.83 -20.01 -21.03
CA ALA A 23 -13.57 -19.29 -20.98
C ALA A 23 -13.77 -17.77 -20.93
N VAL A 24 -14.66 -17.25 -21.77
CA VAL A 24 -14.97 -15.80 -21.82
C VAL A 24 -15.60 -15.33 -20.51
N VAL A 25 -16.60 -16.06 -19.98
CA VAL A 25 -17.24 -15.71 -18.70
C VAL A 25 -16.22 -15.75 -17.58
N SER A 26 -15.35 -16.75 -17.54
CA SER A 26 -14.30 -16.88 -16.52
C SER A 26 -13.30 -15.73 -16.57
N LEU A 27 -12.87 -15.32 -17.76
CA LEU A 27 -11.99 -14.16 -17.94
C LEU A 27 -12.68 -12.84 -17.53
N LEU A 28 -13.97 -12.69 -17.83
CA LEU A 28 -14.73 -11.52 -17.38
C LEU A 28 -14.82 -11.46 -15.86
N LEU A 29 -15.07 -12.58 -15.19
CA LEU A 29 -15.08 -12.64 -13.72
C LEU A 29 -13.70 -12.32 -13.14
N PHE A 30 -12.63 -12.85 -13.73
CA PHE A 30 -11.27 -12.49 -13.35
C PHE A 30 -11.03 -10.97 -13.43
N LEU A 31 -11.43 -10.33 -14.54
CA LEU A 31 -11.28 -8.88 -14.73
C LEU A 31 -12.11 -8.09 -13.70
N VAL A 32 -13.36 -8.49 -13.45
CA VAL A 32 -14.20 -7.84 -12.43
C VAL A 32 -13.56 -7.92 -11.06
N LEU A 33 -13.03 -9.09 -10.65
CA LEU A 33 -12.34 -9.26 -9.38
C LEU A 33 -11.05 -8.42 -9.31
N THR A 34 -10.32 -8.29 -10.42
CA THR A 34 -9.12 -7.45 -10.48
C THR A 34 -9.45 -5.97 -10.27
N ILE A 35 -10.48 -5.47 -10.95
CA ILE A 35 -10.94 -4.09 -10.79
C ILE A 35 -11.45 -3.87 -9.36
N TRP A 36 -12.19 -4.82 -8.80
CA TRP A 36 -12.70 -4.72 -7.44
C TRP A 36 -11.60 -4.72 -6.39
N SER A 37 -10.61 -5.61 -6.49
CA SER A 37 -9.44 -5.62 -5.62
C SER A 37 -8.69 -4.29 -5.67
N HIS A 38 -8.45 -3.76 -6.87
CA HIS A 38 -7.81 -2.46 -7.04
C HIS A 38 -8.64 -1.32 -6.42
N HIS A 39 -9.96 -1.33 -6.59
CA HIS A 39 -10.85 -0.34 -5.99
C HIS A 39 -10.81 -0.38 -4.45
N LEU A 40 -10.81 -1.58 -3.85
CA LEU A 40 -10.70 -1.74 -2.40
C LEU A 40 -9.38 -1.17 -1.87
N THR A 41 -8.27 -1.50 -2.50
CA THR A 41 -6.94 -1.06 -2.05
C THR A 41 -6.71 0.43 -2.30
N SER A 42 -7.31 1.01 -3.35
CA SER A 42 -7.20 2.45 -3.64
C SER A 42 -7.89 3.36 -2.61
N GLN A 43 -8.73 2.81 -1.74
CA GLN A 43 -9.38 3.56 -0.67
C GLN A 43 -8.55 3.61 0.62
N LEU A 44 -7.48 2.83 0.71
CA LEU A 44 -6.61 2.76 1.88
C LEU A 44 -5.56 3.88 1.85
N THR A 45 -5.98 5.10 2.21
CA THR A 45 -5.11 6.29 2.15
C THR A 45 -3.85 6.15 3.00
N ASP A 46 -3.93 5.48 4.16
CA ASP A 46 -2.80 5.24 5.05
C ASP A 46 -1.68 4.40 4.40
N GLN A 47 -2.02 3.61 3.39
CA GLN A 47 -1.07 2.74 2.68
C GLN A 47 -0.50 3.38 1.40
N GLN A 48 -0.88 4.63 1.10
CA GLN A 48 -0.59 5.28 -0.19
C GLN A 48 0.21 6.58 -0.04
N ALA A 49 0.90 6.79 1.07
CA ALA A 49 1.72 7.99 1.26
C ALA A 49 2.79 8.12 0.17
N ALA A 50 3.44 7.01 -0.21
CA ALA A 50 4.44 7.01 -1.28
C ALA A 50 3.86 7.47 -2.63
N GLN A 51 2.66 7.03 -3.00
CA GLN A 51 2.00 7.42 -4.25
C GLN A 51 1.54 8.89 -4.23
N ARG A 52 1.16 9.41 -3.06
CA ARG A 52 0.82 10.84 -2.89
C ARG A 52 2.05 11.72 -2.96
N TRP A 53 3.18 11.25 -2.42
CA TRP A 53 4.44 11.97 -2.37
C TRP A 53 5.16 11.99 -3.72
N ASP A 54 5.24 10.82 -4.34
CA ASP A 54 6.02 10.59 -5.56
C ASP A 54 5.17 9.93 -6.64
N LYS A 55 4.79 10.73 -7.63
CA LYS A 55 3.98 10.27 -8.77
C LYS A 55 4.76 9.36 -9.72
N ASP A 56 6.08 9.42 -9.70
CA ASP A 56 6.94 8.59 -10.56
C ASP A 56 7.08 7.16 -10.02
N GLY A 57 6.60 6.90 -8.78
CA GLY A 57 6.57 5.58 -8.18
C GLY A 57 7.94 5.03 -7.77
N LYS A 58 8.94 5.89 -7.62
CA LYS A 58 10.30 5.53 -7.19
C LYS A 58 10.41 5.42 -5.67
N SER A 59 9.50 6.03 -4.92
CA SER A 59 9.49 6.04 -3.47
C SER A 59 8.66 4.91 -2.90
N VAL A 60 9.04 4.42 -1.72
CA VAL A 60 8.31 3.42 -0.95
C VAL A 60 7.95 3.95 0.44
N GLN A 61 6.84 3.43 0.96
CA GLN A 61 6.41 3.62 2.34
C GLN A 61 6.68 2.33 3.11
N VAL A 62 7.41 2.46 4.21
CA VAL A 62 7.70 1.37 5.15
C VAL A 62 7.22 1.78 6.52
N SER A 63 6.44 0.90 7.17
CA SER A 63 5.96 1.06 8.54
C SER A 63 6.61 0.04 9.44
N CYS A 64 6.99 0.45 10.64
CA CYS A 64 7.54 -0.40 11.68
C CYS A 64 6.69 -0.28 12.95
N TYR A 65 6.32 -1.42 13.54
CA TYR A 65 5.50 -1.50 14.74
C TYR A 65 6.29 -2.18 15.84
N PHE A 66 6.20 -1.66 17.07
CA PHE A 66 7.02 -2.08 18.19
C PHE A 66 6.20 -2.75 19.29
N THR A 67 6.86 -3.61 20.07
CA THR A 67 6.33 -4.10 21.35
C THR A 67 6.36 -2.99 22.40
N ASP A 68 5.52 -3.11 23.43
CA ASP A 68 5.50 -2.16 24.56
C ASP A 68 6.82 -2.10 25.35
N GLN A 69 7.75 -3.03 25.09
CA GLN A 69 9.08 -3.08 25.75
C GLN A 69 10.10 -2.16 25.08
N VAL A 70 9.91 -1.86 23.81
CA VAL A 70 10.78 -0.96 23.05
C VAL A 70 10.54 0.48 23.52
N LYS A 71 11.63 1.18 23.88
CA LYS A 71 11.59 2.56 24.37
C LYS A 71 12.46 3.43 23.46
N LEU A 72 11.96 3.69 22.27
CA LEU A 72 12.58 4.63 21.35
C LEU A 72 12.12 6.05 21.65
N THR A 73 12.99 6.99 21.37
CA THR A 73 12.75 8.43 21.43
C THR A 73 12.84 9.06 20.06
N ASP A 74 12.39 10.29 19.92
CA ASP A 74 12.52 11.10 18.69
C ASP A 74 13.98 11.21 18.20
N MET A 75 14.95 11.30 19.14
CA MET A 75 16.38 11.41 18.81
C MET A 75 16.90 10.18 18.04
N GLU A 76 16.41 8.98 18.35
CA GLU A 76 16.80 7.75 17.66
C GLU A 76 16.26 7.75 16.22
N PHE A 77 15.05 8.24 16.00
CA PHE A 77 14.48 8.40 14.66
C PHE A 77 15.21 9.48 13.85
N ILE A 78 15.56 10.62 14.47
CA ILE A 78 16.38 11.65 13.82
C ILE A 78 17.75 11.07 13.41
N GLY A 79 18.35 10.26 14.28
CA GLY A 79 19.61 9.56 13.99
C GLY A 79 19.48 8.58 12.83
N PHE A 80 18.43 7.75 12.85
CA PHE A 80 18.14 6.81 11.78
C PHE A 80 17.85 7.51 10.44
N LYS A 81 17.03 8.57 10.44
CA LYS A 81 16.73 9.38 9.25
C LYS A 81 18.01 9.89 8.57
N LYS A 82 18.92 10.50 9.32
CA LYS A 82 20.20 10.97 8.82
C LYS A 82 21.04 9.85 8.21
N LYS A 83 21.06 8.69 8.86
CA LYS A 83 21.77 7.51 8.37
C LYS A 83 21.17 7.00 7.06
N LEU A 84 19.83 6.91 6.96
CA LEU A 84 19.13 6.51 5.76
C LEU A 84 19.37 7.50 4.61
N GLU A 85 19.36 8.81 4.88
CA GLU A 85 19.69 9.85 3.90
C GLU A 85 21.11 9.69 3.36
N GLN A 86 22.08 9.39 4.23
CA GLN A 86 23.44 9.13 3.81
C GLN A 86 23.53 7.89 2.90
N MET A 87 22.92 6.77 3.30
CA MET A 87 22.88 5.53 2.50
C MET A 87 22.24 5.76 1.12
N LEU A 88 21.20 6.58 1.06
CA LEU A 88 20.55 6.93 -0.21
C LEU A 88 21.45 7.80 -1.09
N LYS A 89 22.13 8.80 -0.53
CA LYS A 89 23.09 9.65 -1.26
C LYS A 89 24.26 8.86 -1.83
N GLU A 90 24.70 7.80 -1.17
CA GLU A 90 25.74 6.89 -1.65
C GLU A 90 25.27 5.96 -2.78
N THR A 91 23.96 5.70 -2.86
CA THR A 91 23.38 4.71 -3.78
C THR A 91 22.69 5.34 -4.98
N LEU A 92 22.09 6.53 -4.82
CA LEU A 92 21.36 7.22 -5.88
C LEU A 92 22.34 8.01 -6.79
N PRO A 93 22.02 8.15 -8.10
CA PRO A 93 22.74 9.07 -8.98
C PRO A 93 22.64 10.52 -8.48
N ALA A 94 23.73 11.29 -8.65
CA ALA A 94 23.83 12.66 -8.15
C ALA A 94 22.76 13.62 -8.70
N ASP A 95 22.23 13.35 -9.88
CA ASP A 95 21.16 14.11 -10.54
C ASP A 95 19.77 13.87 -9.92
N GLU A 96 19.57 12.80 -9.16
CA GLU A 96 18.30 12.54 -8.48
C GLU A 96 18.17 13.25 -7.12
N TYR A 97 19.27 13.74 -6.54
CA TYR A 97 19.27 14.44 -5.25
C TYR A 97 20.09 15.73 -5.24
N SER A 98 20.12 16.47 -6.33
CA SER A 98 20.81 17.77 -6.35
C SER A 98 20.21 18.71 -5.30
N GLU A 99 21.07 19.47 -4.59
CA GLU A 99 20.65 20.45 -3.58
C GLU A 99 19.77 21.58 -4.15
N GLU A 100 19.72 21.72 -5.48
CA GLU A 100 18.83 22.64 -6.19
C GLU A 100 17.36 22.18 -6.19
N ASN A 101 17.10 20.88 -6.01
CA ASN A 101 15.76 20.35 -5.82
C ASN A 101 15.46 20.33 -4.32
N ASP A 102 14.83 21.36 -3.80
CA ASP A 102 14.39 21.57 -2.40
C ASP A 102 13.44 20.45 -1.87
N ARG A 103 13.59 19.23 -2.37
CA ARG A 103 12.80 18.07 -2.05
C ARG A 103 13.47 17.24 -0.97
N ARG A 104 12.80 17.09 0.17
CA ARG A 104 13.24 16.19 1.24
C ARG A 104 13.39 14.76 0.68
N LEU A 105 14.57 14.17 0.87
CA LEU A 105 14.88 12.81 0.39
C LEU A 105 14.17 11.75 1.24
N VAL A 106 14.12 11.98 2.54
CA VAL A 106 13.46 11.10 3.51
C VAL A 106 12.42 11.91 4.28
N VAL A 107 11.21 11.37 4.36
CA VAL A 107 10.12 11.89 5.18
C VAL A 107 9.73 10.80 6.17
N ASP A 108 9.54 11.16 7.41
CA ASP A 108 9.21 10.21 8.48
C ASP A 108 8.16 10.75 9.43
N GLY A 109 7.51 9.85 10.12
CA GLY A 109 6.55 10.14 11.16
C GLY A 109 6.47 8.99 12.15
N TYR A 110 6.08 9.30 13.36
CA TYR A 110 5.90 8.29 14.41
C TYR A 110 4.67 8.59 15.24
N SER A 111 4.18 7.60 15.95
CA SER A 111 3.10 7.84 16.92
C SER A 111 3.16 6.90 18.11
N ALA A 112 2.59 7.39 19.21
CA ALA A 112 2.33 6.68 20.43
C ALA A 112 0.84 6.53 20.65
N MET A 113 0.40 5.36 21.08
CA MET A 113 -0.99 5.14 21.49
C MET A 113 -1.11 5.28 23.00
N GLY A 114 -2.17 5.97 23.45
CA GLY A 114 -2.34 6.20 24.88
C GLY A 114 -3.74 6.68 25.22
N LYS A 115 -3.85 7.25 26.42
CA LYS A 115 -5.08 7.87 26.93
C LYS A 115 -4.79 9.20 27.56
N VAL A 116 -5.73 10.12 27.43
CA VAL A 116 -5.61 11.45 28.01
C VAL A 116 -6.95 11.93 28.59
N THR A 117 -6.88 12.77 29.60
CA THR A 117 -8.04 13.49 30.11
C THR A 117 -8.01 14.93 29.60
N VAL A 118 -9.06 15.32 28.88
CA VAL A 118 -9.21 16.67 28.31
C VAL A 118 -10.35 17.39 29.00
N LEU A 119 -10.10 18.62 29.44
CA LEU A 119 -11.05 19.47 30.13
C LEU A 119 -11.30 20.73 29.33
N SER A 120 -12.54 21.15 29.23
CA SER A 120 -12.95 22.49 28.76
C SER A 120 -13.78 23.20 29.81
N GLU A 121 -14.17 24.44 29.57
CA GLU A 121 -15.07 25.14 30.46
C GLU A 121 -16.46 24.49 30.59
N LYS A 122 -16.90 23.75 29.55
CA LYS A 122 -18.24 23.19 29.44
C LYS A 122 -18.30 21.66 29.56
N GLY A 123 -17.19 20.97 29.37
CA GLY A 123 -17.20 19.52 29.30
C GLY A 123 -15.87 18.88 29.69
N LYS A 124 -15.90 17.56 29.86
CA LYS A 124 -14.75 16.74 30.22
C LYS A 124 -14.77 15.45 29.45
N LEU A 125 -13.63 15.08 28.88
CA LEU A 125 -13.34 13.75 28.34
C LEU A 125 -12.34 13.07 29.30
N THR A 126 -12.74 11.96 29.91
CA THR A 126 -11.90 11.21 30.87
C THR A 126 -11.41 9.94 30.19
N ASP A 127 -10.09 9.68 30.27
CA ASP A 127 -9.44 8.48 29.72
C ASP A 127 -9.83 8.21 28.24
N VAL A 128 -9.92 9.27 27.44
CA VAL A 128 -10.21 9.17 26.02
C VAL A 128 -8.99 8.64 25.28
N ASP A 129 -9.22 7.81 24.26
CA ASP A 129 -8.15 7.28 23.43
C ASP A 129 -7.40 8.43 22.75
N ALA A 130 -6.08 8.40 22.83
CA ALA A 130 -5.20 9.45 22.34
C ALA A 130 -4.11 8.89 21.44
N ILE A 131 -3.77 9.64 20.41
CA ILE A 131 -2.65 9.35 19.51
C ILE A 131 -1.69 10.53 19.62
N GLY A 132 -0.54 10.29 20.28
CA GLY A 132 0.59 11.19 20.30
C GLY A 132 1.32 11.09 18.98
N ILE A 133 1.57 12.21 18.32
CA ILE A 133 2.17 12.25 16.98
C ILE A 133 3.49 13.00 16.98
N GLY A 134 4.39 12.55 16.08
CA GLY A 134 5.65 13.23 15.79
C GLY A 134 6.01 13.17 14.31
N GLY A 135 6.93 14.03 13.89
CA GLY A 135 7.30 14.17 12.49
C GLY A 135 6.13 14.56 11.59
N ASP A 136 6.12 14.03 10.38
CA ASP A 136 5.10 14.27 9.35
C ASP A 136 3.93 13.25 9.41
N TYR A 137 3.45 12.89 10.61
CA TYR A 137 2.42 11.85 10.81
C TYR A 137 1.22 11.96 9.87
N PHE A 138 0.65 13.15 9.68
CA PHE A 138 -0.54 13.35 8.84
C PHE A 138 -0.28 13.20 7.33
N LEU A 139 0.99 13.16 6.90
CA LEU A 139 1.32 12.76 5.53
C LEU A 139 1.03 11.27 5.33
N PHE A 140 1.32 10.44 6.33
CA PHE A 140 1.06 9.00 6.31
C PHE A 140 -0.41 8.71 6.57
N HIS A 141 -1.01 9.37 7.57
CA HIS A 141 -2.37 9.16 8.04
C HIS A 141 -3.24 10.42 7.87
N PRO A 142 -3.63 10.75 6.64
CA PRO A 142 -4.49 11.91 6.40
C PRO A 142 -5.89 11.64 6.97
N VAL A 143 -6.33 12.47 7.90
CA VAL A 143 -7.69 12.44 8.45
C VAL A 143 -8.57 13.45 7.74
N LYS A 144 -9.88 13.19 7.68
CA LYS A 144 -10.81 14.11 7.04
C LYS A 144 -11.07 15.33 7.92
N LEU A 145 -10.42 16.45 7.63
CA LEU A 145 -10.66 17.73 8.31
C LEU A 145 -12.04 18.26 7.96
N LEU A 146 -12.78 18.68 8.99
CA LEU A 146 -14.02 19.45 8.90
C LEU A 146 -13.77 20.94 9.07
N SER A 147 -12.78 21.31 9.91
CA SER A 147 -12.37 22.68 10.17
C SER A 147 -10.93 22.73 10.64
N GLY A 148 -10.26 23.88 10.48
CA GLY A 148 -8.88 24.09 10.92
C GLY A 148 -7.84 23.46 10.02
N GLY A 149 -6.74 22.99 10.61
CA GLY A 149 -5.60 22.43 9.92
C GLY A 149 -4.91 21.30 10.71
N TYR A 150 -3.93 20.67 10.07
CA TYR A 150 -3.00 19.77 10.74
C TYR A 150 -1.96 20.56 11.51
N PHE A 151 -1.38 19.94 12.51
CA PHE A 151 -0.14 20.38 13.15
C PHE A 151 0.94 19.32 12.90
N THR A 152 2.19 19.65 13.16
CA THR A 152 3.32 18.75 12.98
C THR A 152 3.99 18.48 14.32
N GLY A 153 4.73 17.37 14.41
CA GLY A 153 5.56 17.09 15.58
C GLY A 153 6.74 18.05 15.74
N GLU A 154 7.02 18.91 14.75
CA GLU A 154 8.09 19.92 14.79
C GLU A 154 7.61 21.29 15.30
N ASP A 155 6.32 21.45 15.62
CA ASP A 155 5.78 22.69 16.14
C ASP A 155 6.38 23.03 17.52
N LEU A 156 6.96 24.22 17.65
CA LEU A 156 7.72 24.62 18.85
C LEU A 156 6.93 24.55 20.17
N MET A 157 5.64 24.86 20.12
CA MET A 157 4.82 24.94 21.34
C MET A 157 4.26 23.60 21.80
N GLN A 158 4.17 22.60 20.90
CA GLN A 158 3.65 21.24 21.16
C GLN A 158 2.27 21.22 21.88
N ASP A 159 1.51 22.30 21.79
CA ASP A 159 0.25 22.55 22.50
C ASP A 159 -1.00 22.43 21.60
N SER A 160 -0.83 21.89 20.40
CA SER A 160 -1.91 21.70 19.43
C SER A 160 -2.65 20.38 19.65
N ILE A 161 -3.98 20.40 19.47
CA ILE A 161 -4.84 19.23 19.60
C ILE A 161 -5.85 19.18 18.42
N ILE A 162 -6.13 17.99 17.92
CA ILE A 162 -7.21 17.73 16.97
C ILE A 162 -8.25 16.83 17.64
N LEU A 163 -9.52 17.20 17.51
CA LEU A 163 -10.65 16.49 18.09
C LEU A 163 -11.54 15.91 17.01
N ASP A 164 -12.10 14.73 17.26
CA ASP A 164 -13.20 14.23 16.43
C ASP A 164 -14.53 14.96 16.77
N THR A 165 -15.51 14.80 15.90
CA THR A 165 -16.82 15.44 16.02
C THR A 165 -17.48 15.13 17.38
N GLU A 166 -17.37 13.91 17.88
CA GLU A 166 -17.97 13.49 19.14
C GLU A 166 -17.30 14.17 20.35
N GLY A 167 -15.95 14.19 20.35
CA GLY A 167 -15.18 14.91 21.37
C GLY A 167 -15.45 16.41 21.36
N ALA A 168 -15.60 17.01 20.17
CA ALA A 168 -15.97 18.41 20.00
C ALA A 168 -17.34 18.72 20.65
N TRP A 169 -18.34 17.88 20.41
CA TRP A 169 -19.65 18.03 21.02
C TRP A 169 -19.63 17.84 22.54
N GLN A 170 -18.89 16.86 23.04
CA GLN A 170 -18.81 16.62 24.50
C GLN A 170 -18.10 17.76 25.25
N LEU A 171 -17.05 18.35 24.63
CA LEU A 171 -16.27 19.42 25.25
C LEU A 171 -16.92 20.80 25.08
N PHE A 172 -17.52 21.10 23.92
CA PHE A 172 -17.92 22.45 23.56
C PHE A 172 -19.40 22.58 23.19
N GLY A 173 -20.09 21.48 22.92
CA GLY A 173 -21.47 21.50 22.40
C GLY A 173 -21.58 22.09 20.98
N SER A 174 -20.49 22.08 20.21
CA SER A 174 -20.39 22.68 18.88
C SER A 174 -19.25 22.05 18.09
N ASN A 175 -19.34 22.08 16.75
CA ASN A 175 -18.25 21.74 15.85
C ASN A 175 -17.36 22.94 15.47
N ASP A 176 -17.76 24.15 15.85
CA ASP A 176 -16.92 25.35 15.71
C ASP A 176 -15.99 25.45 16.91
N ILE A 177 -14.81 24.77 16.77
CA ILE A 177 -13.90 24.55 17.88
C ILE A 177 -12.49 25.08 17.65
N VAL A 178 -12.14 25.47 16.42
CA VAL A 178 -10.79 25.92 16.07
C VAL A 178 -10.39 27.15 16.90
N GLY A 179 -9.18 27.10 17.46
CA GLY A 179 -8.65 28.15 18.33
C GLY A 179 -9.18 28.14 19.76
N LYS A 180 -10.16 27.28 20.12
CA LYS A 180 -10.61 27.13 21.50
C LYS A 180 -9.55 26.41 22.32
N SER A 181 -9.47 26.78 23.61
CA SER A 181 -8.51 26.13 24.52
C SER A 181 -9.16 24.99 25.29
N VAL A 182 -8.37 24.00 25.62
CA VAL A 182 -8.66 22.90 26.52
C VAL A 182 -7.49 22.74 27.48
N MET A 183 -7.73 22.09 28.63
CA MET A 183 -6.69 21.79 29.61
C MET A 183 -6.37 20.30 29.60
N ILE A 184 -5.10 19.98 29.45
CA ILE A 184 -4.55 18.61 29.53
C ILE A 184 -3.46 18.64 30.57
N GLY A 185 -3.56 17.79 31.61
CA GLY A 185 -2.61 17.81 32.71
C GLY A 185 -2.46 19.16 33.45
N GLY A 186 -3.46 20.04 33.34
CA GLY A 186 -3.39 21.40 33.90
C GLY A 186 -2.70 22.42 33.01
N VAL A 187 -2.29 22.05 31.79
CA VAL A 187 -1.63 22.91 30.79
C VAL A 187 -2.60 23.23 29.66
N PRO A 188 -2.70 24.49 29.19
CA PRO A 188 -3.57 24.85 28.10
C PRO A 188 -3.06 24.28 26.77
N HIS A 189 -3.97 23.70 25.99
CA HIS A 189 -3.76 23.28 24.62
C HIS A 189 -4.82 23.92 23.73
N TYR A 190 -4.50 24.13 22.45
CA TYR A 190 -5.37 24.83 21.51
C TYR A 190 -5.84 23.89 20.41
N VAL A 191 -7.13 23.95 20.11
CA VAL A 191 -7.73 23.12 19.05
C VAL A 191 -7.28 23.64 17.68
N ALA A 192 -6.40 22.89 17.02
CA ALA A 192 -5.93 23.17 15.67
C ALA A 192 -6.97 22.79 14.61
N GLY A 193 -7.71 21.71 14.84
CA GLY A 193 -8.70 21.23 13.88
C GLY A 193 -9.74 20.29 14.46
N GLY A 194 -10.85 20.16 13.73
CA GLY A 194 -11.90 19.18 13.96
C GLY A 194 -11.95 18.19 12.81
N ILE A 195 -12.11 16.88 13.09
CA ILE A 195 -12.12 15.82 12.09
C ILE A 195 -13.40 15.02 12.10
N GLU A 196 -13.72 14.44 10.93
CA GLU A 196 -14.70 13.37 10.82
C GLU A 196 -13.99 12.01 10.95
N ARG A 197 -14.43 11.20 11.90
CA ARG A 197 -13.91 9.86 12.11
C ARG A 197 -14.40 8.91 11.02
N ASP A 198 -13.53 8.00 10.55
CA ASP A 198 -13.93 6.97 9.60
C ASP A 198 -14.99 6.03 10.21
N GLY A 199 -16.16 6.00 9.59
CA GLY A 199 -17.30 5.18 10.00
C GLY A 199 -17.37 3.81 9.33
N SER A 200 -16.37 3.39 8.56
CA SER A 200 -16.34 2.10 7.87
C SER A 200 -16.41 0.92 8.85
N LYS A 201 -16.90 -0.24 8.37
CA LYS A 201 -16.98 -1.44 9.21
C LYS A 201 -15.60 -1.89 9.68
N PHE A 202 -14.60 -1.84 8.82
CA PHE A 202 -13.24 -2.23 9.16
C PHE A 202 -12.63 -1.28 10.20
N ALA A 203 -12.77 0.04 10.03
CA ALA A 203 -12.28 1.02 10.98
C ALA A 203 -12.91 0.83 12.38
N LYS A 204 -14.23 0.63 12.44
CA LYS A 204 -14.93 0.34 13.70
C LYS A 204 -14.47 -0.96 14.35
N SER A 205 -14.29 -2.03 13.57
CA SER A 205 -13.80 -3.32 14.08
C SER A 205 -12.34 -3.24 14.53
N ALA A 206 -11.55 -2.37 13.91
CA ALA A 206 -10.14 -2.13 14.25
C ALA A 206 -9.94 -1.23 15.48
N GLY A 207 -11.01 -0.70 16.08
CA GLY A 207 -10.95 0.09 17.32
C GLY A 207 -11.31 1.57 17.16
N LEU A 208 -11.54 2.07 15.93
CA LEU A 208 -11.95 3.47 15.69
C LEU A 208 -13.46 3.71 15.95
N ASN A 209 -13.99 3.07 16.97
CA ASN A 209 -15.40 3.21 17.39
C ASN A 209 -15.57 4.14 18.59
N LYS A 210 -14.47 4.66 19.15
CA LYS A 210 -14.45 5.57 20.30
C LYS A 210 -13.92 6.93 19.92
N THR A 211 -14.23 7.93 20.73
CA THR A 211 -13.62 9.26 20.62
C THR A 211 -12.11 9.18 20.68
N THR A 212 -11.45 9.79 19.73
CA THR A 212 -9.99 9.80 19.62
C THR A 212 -9.48 11.22 19.49
N VAL A 213 -8.42 11.49 20.21
CA VAL A 213 -7.77 12.80 20.28
C VAL A 213 -6.37 12.68 19.70
N TYR A 214 -5.95 13.62 18.86
CA TYR A 214 -4.60 13.73 18.35
C TYR A 214 -3.90 14.91 19.02
N LEU A 215 -2.71 14.69 19.54
CA LEU A 215 -1.87 15.69 20.18
C LEU A 215 -0.39 15.36 19.90
N SER A 216 0.53 16.24 20.29
CA SER A 216 1.96 15.93 20.18
C SER A 216 2.33 14.74 21.07
N ASP A 217 3.32 13.96 20.66
CA ASP A 217 3.83 12.84 21.45
C ASP A 217 4.38 13.34 22.81
N ASP A 218 5.06 14.47 22.81
CA ASP A 218 5.57 15.12 24.02
C ASP A 218 4.44 15.41 25.04
N SER A 219 3.32 15.96 24.56
CA SER A 219 2.15 16.23 25.40
C SER A 219 1.50 14.96 25.90
N LEU A 220 1.42 13.91 25.08
CA LEU A 220 0.89 12.61 25.50
C LEU A 220 1.78 11.97 26.56
N GLN A 221 3.10 12.00 26.39
CA GLN A 221 4.04 11.46 27.36
C GLN A 221 4.04 12.23 28.69
N ALA A 222 3.93 13.57 28.60
CA ALA A 222 3.96 14.43 29.79
C ALA A 222 2.65 14.37 30.60
N TYR A 223 1.50 14.29 29.95
CA TYR A 223 0.19 14.51 30.59
C TYR A 223 -0.81 13.38 30.42
N GLY A 224 -0.49 12.36 29.64
CA GLY A 224 -1.32 11.19 29.41
C GLY A 224 -0.77 9.91 30.00
N THR A 225 -1.31 8.79 29.53
CA THR A 225 -0.82 7.45 29.86
C THR A 225 -0.51 6.73 28.54
N THR A 226 0.75 6.42 28.32
CA THR A 226 1.21 5.72 27.12
C THR A 226 2.30 4.70 27.44
N ALA A 227 2.45 3.68 26.63
CA ALA A 227 3.59 2.76 26.67
C ALA A 227 4.85 3.32 25.99
N GLY A 228 4.74 4.46 25.30
CA GLY A 228 5.77 5.06 24.46
C GLY A 228 5.42 4.95 22.97
N ILE A 229 6.36 5.30 22.12
CA ILE A 229 6.18 5.27 20.66
C ILE A 229 5.96 3.82 20.22
N SER A 230 4.85 3.58 19.52
CA SER A 230 4.40 2.24 19.11
C SER A 230 4.60 1.95 17.64
N ASN A 231 4.76 2.99 16.81
CA ASN A 231 5.06 2.84 15.39
C ASN A 231 5.93 3.98 14.85
N TYR A 232 6.69 3.65 13.84
CA TYR A 232 7.51 4.56 13.02
C TYR A 232 7.26 4.29 11.56
N GLU A 233 7.12 5.32 10.76
CA GLU A 233 6.91 5.23 9.33
C GLU A 233 7.90 6.10 8.60
N VAL A 234 8.39 5.59 7.48
CA VAL A 234 9.34 6.28 6.63
C VAL A 234 8.94 6.17 5.17
N LEU A 235 9.14 7.25 4.45
CA LEU A 235 8.96 7.38 3.02
C LEU A 235 10.25 7.85 2.41
N ALA A 236 10.78 7.09 1.47
CA ALA A 236 12.05 7.38 0.82
C ALA A 236 12.14 6.72 -0.56
N PRO A 237 13.03 7.19 -1.46
CA PRO A 237 13.34 6.51 -2.71
C PRO A 237 13.86 5.09 -2.47
N ASN A 238 13.52 4.18 -3.37
CA ASN A 238 13.90 2.76 -3.26
C ASN A 238 14.76 2.34 -4.47
N PRO A 239 16.07 2.66 -4.48
CA PRO A 239 16.95 2.42 -5.62
C PRO A 239 17.08 0.94 -5.99
N VAL A 240 16.93 0.06 -4.99
CA VAL A 240 16.94 -1.40 -5.14
C VAL A 240 15.76 -1.99 -4.37
N LYS A 241 15.17 -3.07 -4.86
CA LYS A 241 14.05 -3.75 -4.21
C LYS A 241 14.34 -3.99 -2.72
N HIS A 242 13.42 -3.56 -1.85
CA HIS A 242 13.50 -3.68 -0.39
C HIS A 242 14.66 -2.91 0.28
N PHE A 243 15.26 -1.91 -0.38
CA PHE A 243 16.35 -1.12 0.20
C PHE A 243 15.92 -0.45 1.51
N VAL A 244 14.83 0.32 1.49
CA VAL A 244 14.32 1.02 2.67
C VAL A 244 13.83 0.04 3.73
N TYR A 245 13.16 -1.04 3.32
CA TYR A 245 12.72 -2.11 4.23
C TYR A 245 13.89 -2.72 5.01
N ASN A 246 14.96 -3.10 4.31
CA ASN A 246 16.16 -3.66 4.94
C ASN A 246 16.88 -2.62 5.81
N ALA A 247 16.94 -1.35 5.37
CA ALA A 247 17.52 -0.29 6.17
C ALA A 247 16.77 -0.10 7.50
N VAL A 248 15.44 -0.10 7.50
CA VAL A 248 14.63 -0.05 8.74
C VAL A 248 14.91 -1.28 9.60
N LYS A 249 14.85 -2.46 9.02
CA LYS A 249 15.02 -3.72 9.75
C LYS A 249 16.40 -3.84 10.41
N ASP A 250 17.47 -3.47 9.69
CA ASP A 250 18.84 -3.74 10.12
C ASP A 250 19.48 -2.57 10.89
N GLN A 251 18.98 -1.33 10.68
CA GLN A 251 19.67 -0.12 11.12
C GLN A 251 18.91 0.71 12.16
N LEU A 252 17.65 0.38 12.45
CA LEU A 252 16.85 1.09 13.47
C LEU A 252 17.30 0.74 14.90
N GLY A 253 18.02 -0.39 15.08
CA GLY A 253 18.58 -0.78 16.39
C GLY A 253 17.60 -1.52 17.30
N VAL A 254 16.49 -2.03 16.77
CA VAL A 254 15.51 -2.81 17.50
C VAL A 254 15.67 -4.30 17.14
N ALA A 255 15.50 -5.19 18.13
CA ALA A 255 15.55 -6.62 17.89
C ALA A 255 14.38 -7.10 16.99
N GLU A 256 14.61 -8.11 16.14
CA GLU A 256 13.58 -8.63 15.22
C GLU A 256 12.32 -9.12 15.95
N ASP A 257 12.46 -9.70 17.14
CA ASP A 257 11.33 -10.20 17.94
C ASP A 257 10.47 -9.08 18.54
N ASP A 258 11.02 -7.85 18.62
CA ASP A 258 10.38 -6.69 19.21
C ASP A 258 9.80 -5.72 18.18
N MET A 259 9.92 -6.03 16.88
CA MET A 259 9.36 -5.20 15.82
C MET A 259 8.76 -6.02 14.67
N VAL A 260 7.79 -5.42 13.99
CA VAL A 260 7.27 -5.90 12.70
C VAL A 260 7.44 -4.79 11.69
N VAL A 261 8.13 -5.08 10.60
CA VAL A 261 8.36 -4.15 9.48
C VAL A 261 7.46 -4.53 8.31
N VAL A 262 6.77 -3.57 7.73
CA VAL A 262 5.84 -3.74 6.62
C VAL A 262 6.18 -2.77 5.50
N GLU A 263 6.38 -3.26 4.28
CA GLU A 263 6.51 -2.42 3.08
C GLU A 263 5.13 -2.19 2.45
N ASN A 264 4.51 -1.05 2.77
CA ASN A 264 3.11 -0.76 2.40
C ASN A 264 2.89 -0.66 0.88
N THR A 265 3.87 -0.16 0.16
CA THR A 265 3.80 0.05 -1.30
C THR A 265 3.63 -1.26 -2.09
N THR A 266 4.12 -2.38 -1.56
CA THR A 266 4.03 -3.69 -2.21
C THR A 266 3.05 -4.64 -1.54
N ARG A 267 2.41 -4.21 -0.46
CA ARG A 267 1.60 -5.00 0.45
C ARG A 267 0.50 -5.83 -0.23
N PHE A 268 -0.19 -5.26 -1.21
CA PHE A 268 -1.30 -5.89 -1.91
C PHE A 268 -0.90 -6.56 -3.24
N LYS A 269 0.40 -6.69 -3.51
CA LYS A 269 0.88 -7.45 -4.67
C LYS A 269 0.71 -8.95 -4.45
N VAL A 270 0.63 -9.70 -5.55
CA VAL A 270 0.45 -11.16 -5.53
C VAL A 270 1.50 -11.85 -4.66
N GLU A 271 2.77 -11.45 -4.78
CA GLU A 271 3.88 -12.02 -4.01
C GLU A 271 3.72 -11.82 -2.49
N SER A 272 3.13 -10.70 -2.06
CA SER A 272 2.88 -10.39 -0.65
C SER A 272 1.59 -11.05 -0.11
N LEU A 273 0.61 -11.32 -0.97
CA LEU A 273 -0.64 -11.96 -0.57
C LEU A 273 -0.55 -13.49 -0.47
N ILE A 274 0.45 -14.13 -1.12
CA ILE A 274 0.63 -15.58 -1.03
C ILE A 274 0.90 -16.05 0.41
N PRO A 275 1.83 -15.44 1.20
CA PRO A 275 2.00 -15.77 2.61
C PRO A 275 0.72 -15.61 3.42
N VAL A 276 -0.07 -14.54 3.16
CA VAL A 276 -1.36 -14.31 3.82
C VAL A 276 -2.32 -15.50 3.61
N ILE A 277 -2.40 -16.03 2.37
CA ILE A 277 -3.22 -17.22 2.07
C ILE A 277 -2.77 -18.44 2.86
N LEU A 278 -1.46 -18.64 2.98
CA LEU A 278 -0.90 -19.78 3.70
C LEU A 278 -1.16 -19.71 5.21
N GLU A 279 -1.32 -18.50 5.74
CA GLU A 279 -1.54 -18.23 7.16
C GLU A 279 -3.01 -18.04 7.57
N PHE A 280 -3.97 -18.17 6.66
CA PHE A 280 -5.40 -17.88 6.93
C PHE A 280 -5.96 -18.54 8.20
N GLY A 281 -5.48 -19.72 8.55
CA GLY A 281 -5.93 -20.43 9.74
C GLY A 281 -5.33 -19.96 11.06
N THR A 282 -4.21 -19.24 11.01
CA THR A 282 -3.42 -18.84 12.18
C THR A 282 -3.23 -17.33 12.28
N ARG A 283 -3.47 -16.58 11.19
CA ARG A 283 -3.31 -15.15 11.14
C ARG A 283 -4.37 -14.43 11.98
N SER A 284 -3.92 -13.53 12.83
CA SER A 284 -4.76 -12.65 13.63
C SER A 284 -4.60 -11.20 13.15
N MET A 285 -5.65 -10.40 13.24
CA MET A 285 -5.58 -8.96 12.94
C MET A 285 -4.63 -8.21 13.88
N GLN A 286 -4.43 -8.72 15.08
CA GLN A 286 -3.54 -8.11 16.08
C GLN A 286 -2.66 -9.17 16.73
N ASN A 287 -1.35 -8.91 16.78
CA ASN A 287 -0.39 -9.75 17.48
C ASN A 287 -0.49 -9.51 19.01
N ALA A 288 -0.36 -10.57 19.80
CA ALA A 288 -0.38 -10.47 21.27
C ALA A 288 0.79 -9.63 21.84
N ALA A 289 1.95 -9.65 21.19
CA ALA A 289 3.14 -8.91 21.60
C ALA A 289 3.16 -7.46 21.09
N ILE A 290 2.59 -7.20 19.89
CA ILE A 290 2.57 -5.89 19.26
C ILE A 290 1.13 -5.43 19.11
N ARG A 291 0.84 -4.23 19.62
CA ARG A 291 -0.46 -3.58 19.46
C ARG A 291 -0.46 -2.76 18.20
N PHE A 292 -1.01 -3.33 17.13
CA PHE A 292 -1.17 -2.60 15.90
C PHE A 292 -2.23 -1.49 16.04
N PRO A 293 -1.95 -0.28 15.54
CA PRO A 293 -2.93 0.79 15.48
C PRO A 293 -4.09 0.42 14.52
N PHE A 294 -5.19 1.19 14.61
CA PHE A 294 -6.41 0.87 13.85
C PHE A 294 -6.18 0.81 12.34
N TRP A 295 -5.36 1.70 11.78
CA TRP A 295 -5.07 1.72 10.34
C TRP A 295 -4.32 0.48 9.87
N GLU A 296 -3.41 -0.04 10.68
CA GLU A 296 -2.73 -1.30 10.38
C GLU A 296 -3.70 -2.48 10.45
N ASN A 297 -4.56 -2.54 11.47
CA ASN A 297 -5.58 -3.59 11.57
C ASN A 297 -6.59 -3.53 10.41
N VAL A 298 -6.95 -2.33 9.95
CA VAL A 298 -7.77 -2.14 8.73
C VAL A 298 -7.04 -2.71 7.52
N ALA A 299 -5.78 -2.34 7.32
CA ALA A 299 -4.99 -2.82 6.18
C ALA A 299 -4.85 -4.36 6.19
N ARG A 300 -4.58 -4.97 7.35
CA ARG A 300 -4.52 -6.43 7.52
C ARG A 300 -5.86 -7.11 7.20
N GLY A 301 -6.98 -6.50 7.59
CA GLY A 301 -8.32 -6.99 7.19
C GLY A 301 -8.54 -6.95 5.68
N TYR A 302 -8.06 -5.89 5.01
CA TYR A 302 -8.12 -5.82 3.55
C TYR A 302 -7.14 -6.77 2.85
N GLU A 303 -5.99 -7.09 3.46
CA GLU A 303 -5.11 -8.16 2.95
C GLU A 303 -5.85 -9.50 2.91
N ASP A 304 -6.56 -9.85 3.98
CA ASP A 304 -7.34 -11.10 4.03
C ASP A 304 -8.42 -11.14 2.94
N VAL A 305 -9.10 -10.02 2.70
CA VAL A 305 -10.10 -9.90 1.61
C VAL A 305 -9.42 -10.02 0.24
N CYS A 306 -8.31 -9.31 0.02
CA CYS A 306 -7.58 -9.36 -1.24
C CYS A 306 -6.96 -10.73 -1.49
N ALA A 307 -6.48 -11.42 -0.46
CA ALA A 307 -5.97 -12.77 -0.54
C ALA A 307 -7.07 -13.78 -0.94
N LEU A 308 -8.27 -13.62 -0.39
CA LEU A 308 -9.44 -14.42 -0.80
C LEU A 308 -9.82 -14.13 -2.27
N ILE A 309 -9.84 -12.85 -2.68
CA ILE A 309 -10.08 -12.47 -4.08
C ILE A 309 -9.03 -13.12 -4.99
N LEU A 310 -7.75 -13.12 -4.60
CA LEU A 310 -6.66 -13.73 -5.35
C LEU A 310 -6.88 -15.24 -5.58
N ILE A 311 -7.39 -15.96 -4.58
CA ILE A 311 -7.76 -17.38 -4.73
C ILE A 311 -8.81 -17.55 -5.82
N PHE A 312 -9.88 -16.74 -5.79
CA PHE A 312 -10.92 -16.80 -6.83
C PHE A 312 -10.39 -16.39 -8.20
N GLN A 313 -9.54 -15.39 -8.29
CA GLN A 313 -8.87 -15.00 -9.53
C GLN A 313 -8.08 -16.16 -10.12
N PHE A 314 -7.32 -16.87 -9.29
CA PHE A 314 -6.57 -18.04 -9.72
C PHE A 314 -7.49 -19.17 -10.22
N LEU A 315 -8.59 -19.47 -9.49
CA LEU A 315 -9.57 -20.47 -9.92
C LEU A 315 -10.21 -20.11 -11.26
N PHE A 316 -10.60 -18.84 -11.46
CA PHE A 316 -11.16 -18.41 -12.75
C PHE A 316 -10.13 -18.45 -13.88
N LEU A 317 -8.86 -18.22 -13.61
CA LEU A 317 -7.81 -18.30 -14.61
C LEU A 317 -7.46 -19.75 -15.01
N LEU A 318 -7.66 -20.72 -14.11
CA LEU A 318 -7.46 -22.14 -14.40
C LEU A 318 -8.39 -22.66 -15.52
N ILE A 319 -9.62 -22.15 -15.61
CA ILE A 319 -10.60 -22.61 -16.62
C ILE A 319 -10.11 -22.33 -18.04
N PRO A 320 -9.83 -21.08 -18.46
CA PRO A 320 -9.30 -20.84 -19.80
C PRO A 320 -7.92 -21.44 -20.00
N GLY A 321 -7.07 -21.52 -18.94
CA GLY A 321 -5.76 -22.16 -18.99
C GLY A 321 -5.86 -23.64 -19.33
N THR A 322 -6.74 -24.39 -18.67
CA THR A 322 -6.96 -25.82 -18.98
C THR A 322 -7.52 -26.02 -20.38
N ILE A 323 -8.47 -25.19 -20.82
CA ILE A 323 -9.02 -25.24 -22.18
C ILE A 323 -7.90 -25.02 -23.22
N LEU A 324 -7.04 -24.03 -22.99
CA LEU A 324 -5.90 -23.77 -23.89
C LEU A 324 -4.90 -24.95 -23.92
N ILE A 325 -4.55 -25.50 -22.76
CA ILE A 325 -3.64 -26.67 -22.68
C ILE A 325 -4.21 -27.84 -23.45
N VAL A 326 -5.50 -28.19 -23.21
CA VAL A 326 -6.19 -29.27 -23.91
C VAL A 326 -6.21 -29.01 -25.42
N PHE A 327 -6.51 -27.77 -25.84
CA PHE A 327 -6.49 -27.38 -27.24
C PHE A 327 -5.10 -27.54 -27.87
N PHE A 328 -4.04 -27.11 -27.19
CA PHE A 328 -2.67 -27.26 -27.70
C PHE A 328 -2.24 -28.73 -27.78
N ILE A 329 -2.57 -29.55 -26.77
CA ILE A 329 -2.29 -31.00 -26.79
C ILE A 329 -3.04 -31.65 -27.95
N TRP A 330 -4.34 -31.32 -28.12
CA TRP A 330 -5.14 -31.84 -29.23
C TRP A 330 -4.54 -31.42 -30.57
N LYS A 331 -4.22 -30.15 -30.78
CA LYS A 331 -3.60 -29.64 -31.99
C LYS A 331 -2.23 -30.27 -32.26
N TRP A 332 -1.44 -30.48 -31.20
CA TRP A 332 -0.15 -31.15 -31.29
C TRP A 332 -0.30 -32.62 -31.75
N ARG A 333 -1.26 -33.35 -31.20
CA ARG A 333 -1.53 -34.74 -31.58
C ARG A 333 -2.08 -34.88 -33.00
N HIS A 334 -2.83 -33.91 -33.48
CA HIS A 334 -3.44 -33.92 -34.82
C HIS A 334 -2.68 -33.05 -35.84
N ARG A 335 -1.45 -32.63 -35.53
CA ARG A 335 -0.64 -31.88 -36.48
C ARG A 335 -0.21 -32.79 -37.64
N THR A 336 -0.55 -32.34 -38.86
CA THR A 336 -0.05 -32.94 -40.13
C THR A 336 1.35 -32.45 -40.49
N PHE A 337 1.90 -31.49 -39.71
CA PHE A 337 3.17 -30.83 -39.97
C PHE A 337 4.31 -31.59 -39.32
N THR A 338 5.26 -32.02 -40.12
CA THR A 338 6.47 -32.74 -39.68
C THR A 338 7.65 -31.75 -39.63
N TRP A 339 8.63 -31.98 -38.73
CA TRP A 339 9.87 -31.19 -38.69
C TRP A 339 10.59 -31.12 -40.03
N LYS A 340 10.41 -32.14 -40.88
CA LYS A 340 10.90 -32.16 -42.29
C LYS A 340 10.27 -31.07 -43.15
N ASP A 341 9.01 -30.72 -42.93
CA ASP A 341 8.32 -29.67 -43.68
C ASP A 341 8.83 -28.28 -43.34
N LEU A 342 9.24 -28.06 -42.05
CA LEU A 342 9.93 -26.85 -41.63
C LEU A 342 11.32 -26.74 -42.29
N GLY A 343 12.08 -27.83 -42.30
CA GLY A 343 13.37 -27.91 -42.99
C GLY A 343 13.22 -27.59 -44.46
N ASN A 344 12.23 -28.19 -45.16
CA ASN A 344 11.96 -27.96 -46.56
C ASN A 344 11.56 -26.50 -46.85
N ARG A 345 10.70 -25.88 -46.02
CA ARG A 345 10.37 -24.46 -46.17
C ARG A 345 11.55 -23.52 -45.98
N ILE A 346 12.46 -23.83 -45.02
CA ILE A 346 13.67 -23.01 -44.84
C ILE A 346 14.59 -23.17 -46.06
N ILE A 347 14.71 -24.38 -46.61
CA ILE A 347 15.46 -24.64 -47.83
C ILE A 347 14.86 -23.90 -49.02
N ASP A 348 13.52 -23.93 -49.21
CA ASP A 348 12.83 -23.24 -50.27
C ASP A 348 12.99 -21.71 -50.18
N ILE A 349 12.94 -21.13 -49.00
CA ILE A 349 13.20 -19.70 -48.75
C ILE A 349 14.64 -19.35 -49.13
N ARG A 350 15.59 -20.15 -48.68
CA ARG A 350 17.04 -19.99 -49.00
C ARG A 350 17.30 -20.07 -50.49
N ASP A 351 16.71 -21.03 -51.16
CA ASP A 351 16.88 -21.22 -52.59
C ASP A 351 16.14 -20.15 -53.44
N GLY A 352 15.02 -19.65 -52.92
CA GLY A 352 14.35 -18.46 -53.45
C GLY A 352 15.20 -17.20 -53.40
N LEU A 353 15.87 -16.96 -52.25
CA LEU A 353 16.80 -15.84 -52.08
C LEU A 353 18.03 -15.99 -52.99
N ARG A 354 18.59 -17.19 -53.13
CA ARG A 354 19.71 -17.45 -54.04
C ARG A 354 19.34 -17.20 -55.51
N LYS A 355 18.16 -17.63 -55.94
CA LYS A 355 17.66 -17.34 -57.32
C LYS A 355 17.44 -15.83 -57.57
N LYS A 356 16.97 -15.11 -56.55
CA LYS A 356 16.82 -13.67 -56.65
C LYS A 356 18.15 -12.94 -56.77
N SER A 357 19.12 -13.30 -55.97
CA SER A 357 20.50 -12.76 -55.99
C SER A 357 21.21 -13.08 -57.32
N ARG A 358 21.00 -14.26 -57.90
CA ARG A 358 21.56 -14.62 -59.25
C ARG A 358 20.93 -13.74 -60.37
N ARG A 359 19.63 -13.56 -60.35
CA ARG A 359 18.93 -12.69 -61.34
C ARG A 359 19.34 -11.21 -61.23
N GLU A 360 19.65 -10.74 -60.04
CA GLU A 360 20.17 -9.39 -59.81
C GLU A 360 21.62 -9.27 -60.34
N LYS A 361 22.49 -10.27 -60.15
CA LYS A 361 23.85 -10.28 -60.74
C LYS A 361 23.84 -10.33 -62.27
N GLU A 362 23.01 -11.17 -62.88
CA GLU A 362 22.87 -11.27 -64.33
C GLU A 362 22.32 -9.96 -64.95
N LYS A 363 21.53 -9.18 -64.24
CA LYS A 363 21.10 -7.87 -64.65
C LYS A 363 22.22 -6.82 -64.68
N TRP A 364 23.16 -6.91 -63.76
CA TRP A 364 24.31 -5.99 -63.70
C TRP A 364 25.45 -6.35 -64.67
N GLU A 365 25.55 -7.59 -65.10
CA GLU A 365 26.53 -8.01 -66.10
C GLU A 365 26.12 -7.71 -67.55
N ASN A 366 24.84 -7.37 -67.79
CA ASN A 366 24.30 -7.00 -69.11
C ASN A 366 24.10 -5.50 -69.29
N PHE A 367 24.70 -4.66 -68.42
CA PHE A 367 24.82 -3.22 -68.57
C PHE A 367 26.28 -2.83 -68.72
#